data_24b53800d8665d7a77fbab50c54ee2ea
#
_entry.id   24b53800d8665d7a77fbab50c54ee2ea
#
_cell.length_a   1.000
_cell.length_b   1.000
_cell.length_c   1.000
_cell.angle_alpha   90.00
_cell.angle_beta   90.00
_cell.angle_gamma   90.00
#
_symmetry.space_group_name_H-M   'P 1'
#
loop_
_entity.id
_entity.type
_entity.pdbx_description
1 polymer ?
#
loop_
_entity_poly.entity_id
_entity_poly.type
_entity_poly.pdbx_seq_one_letter_code
_entity_poly.pdbx_strand_id
1 'polypeptide(L)'
;RNLYKIDLTAFFPSIRRETVYRFFFEELCCSPDVAAILTNLTTVDLTKLDQRNLADVYDFLANKGVNCYNHLISGAPTSQILSYLVNHKMFDELQLLSEKNNMTMTVYVDDVVFSSKCKISSEFRKSVLALIKKYDYQISRKKVKGYSKTYPKLVTGVIIDSEGKATIKNSLRKKIVTEYEFLRNNPDDTKSRQRLRGLITAARQVDKSAFPNISKFAFDSFHSQ
;
A
#
# COMPACT_ATOMS: atom_id res chain seq x y z
N ARG A 1 17.96 -4.50 11.09
CA ARG A 1 17.18 -3.61 11.97
C ARG A 1 15.92 -4.28 12.49
N ASN A 2 15.40 -3.85 13.64
CA ASN A 2 14.05 -4.18 14.09
C ASN A 2 13.05 -3.32 13.31
N LEU A 3 11.86 -3.86 13.00
CA LEU A 3 10.80 -3.11 12.33
C LEU A 3 9.49 -3.15 13.14
N TYR A 4 8.76 -2.06 13.05
CA TYR A 4 7.37 -1.97 13.46
C TYR A 4 6.57 -1.42 12.29
N LYS A 5 5.66 -2.24 11.77
CA LYS A 5 4.81 -1.91 10.63
C LYS A 5 3.38 -1.75 11.09
N ILE A 6 2.72 -0.72 10.60
CA ILE A 6 1.28 -0.46 10.75
C ILE A 6 0.65 -0.24 9.38
N ASP A 7 -0.65 -0.49 9.30
CA ASP A 7 -1.46 -0.33 8.10
C ASP A 7 -2.73 0.44 8.48
N LEU A 8 -2.96 1.56 7.83
CA LEU A 8 -4.13 2.40 8.07
C LEU A 8 -5.35 1.75 7.40
N THR A 9 -6.39 1.49 8.18
CA THR A 9 -7.60 0.82 7.68
C THR A 9 -8.38 1.74 6.76
N ALA A 10 -8.72 1.26 5.56
CA ALA A 10 -9.53 1.99 4.58
C ALA A 10 -9.07 3.45 4.40
N PHE A 11 -7.74 3.65 4.20
CA PHE A 11 -7.10 4.96 4.28
C PHE A 11 -7.76 5.99 3.34
N PHE A 12 -7.87 5.69 2.04
CA PHE A 12 -8.53 6.62 1.11
C PHE A 12 -9.99 6.93 1.47
N PRO A 13 -10.84 5.94 1.75
CA PRO A 13 -12.21 6.21 2.20
C PRO A 13 -12.32 6.96 3.54
N SER A 14 -11.28 6.94 4.36
CA SER A 14 -11.24 7.71 5.61
C SER A 14 -10.87 9.19 5.41
N ILE A 15 -10.35 9.55 4.23
CA ILE A 15 -10.00 10.93 3.89
C ILE A 15 -11.24 11.63 3.34
N ARG A 16 -11.86 12.45 4.18
CA ARG A 16 -13.09 13.16 3.84
C ARG A 16 -12.88 14.20 2.76
N ARG A 17 -13.91 14.44 1.96
CA ARG A 17 -13.95 15.49 0.95
C ARG A 17 -13.58 16.86 1.52
N GLU A 18 -14.07 17.21 2.71
CA GLU A 18 -13.79 18.48 3.37
C GLU A 18 -12.31 18.65 3.70
N THR A 19 -11.61 17.57 4.05
CA THR A 19 -10.16 17.59 4.29
C THR A 19 -9.39 17.89 2.98
N VAL A 20 -9.83 17.31 1.87
CA VAL A 20 -9.25 17.58 0.54
C VAL A 20 -9.51 19.03 0.11
N TYR A 21 -10.73 19.54 0.32
CA TYR A 21 -11.07 20.92 0.02
C TYR A 21 -10.21 21.91 0.81
N ARG A 22 -10.09 21.70 2.15
CA ARG A 22 -9.27 22.58 2.99
C ARG A 22 -7.81 22.55 2.56
N PHE A 23 -7.27 21.41 2.18
CA PHE A 23 -5.91 21.34 1.66
C PHE A 23 -5.72 22.23 0.44
N PHE A 24 -6.63 22.20 -0.56
CA PHE A 24 -6.53 23.06 -1.73
C PHE A 24 -6.75 24.53 -1.38
N PHE A 25 -7.71 24.82 -0.51
CA PHE A 25 -8.09 26.19 -0.17
C PHE A 25 -7.10 26.83 0.82
N GLU A 26 -6.79 26.15 1.93
CA GLU A 26 -6.01 26.72 3.03
C GLU A 26 -4.50 26.54 2.84
N GLU A 27 -4.06 25.37 2.39
CA GLU A 27 -2.62 25.05 2.29
C GLU A 27 -2.03 25.46 0.92
N LEU A 28 -2.77 25.24 -0.16
CA LEU A 28 -2.36 25.66 -1.51
C LEU A 28 -2.87 27.04 -1.91
N CYS A 29 -3.62 27.73 -1.04
CA CYS A 29 -4.14 29.08 -1.26
C CYS A 29 -4.93 29.23 -2.60
N CYS A 30 -5.60 28.17 -3.05
CA CYS A 30 -6.46 28.23 -4.23
C CYS A 30 -7.71 29.08 -3.95
N SER A 31 -8.25 29.74 -4.99
CA SER A 31 -9.57 30.37 -4.85
C SER A 31 -10.64 29.32 -4.51
N PRO A 32 -11.76 29.72 -3.85
CA PRO A 32 -12.82 28.78 -3.47
C PRO A 32 -13.33 27.93 -4.64
N ASP A 33 -13.50 28.55 -5.82
CA ASP A 33 -13.98 27.86 -7.02
C ASP A 33 -12.99 26.83 -7.54
N VAL A 34 -11.70 27.17 -7.58
CA VAL A 34 -10.63 26.26 -7.99
C VAL A 34 -10.50 25.11 -6.99
N ALA A 35 -10.52 25.39 -5.69
CA ALA A 35 -10.50 24.38 -4.65
C ALA A 35 -11.69 23.42 -4.77
N ALA A 36 -12.90 23.93 -5.06
CA ALA A 36 -14.08 23.12 -5.27
C ALA A 36 -13.96 22.21 -6.51
N ILE A 37 -13.44 22.74 -7.64
CA ILE A 37 -13.22 21.97 -8.87
C ILE A 37 -12.22 20.85 -8.62
N LEU A 38 -11.05 21.15 -8.04
CA LEU A 38 -10.01 20.15 -7.74
C LEU A 38 -10.52 19.08 -6.79
N THR A 39 -11.30 19.47 -5.79
CA THR A 39 -11.93 18.53 -4.86
C THR A 39 -12.93 17.62 -5.57
N ASN A 40 -13.78 18.17 -6.47
CA ASN A 40 -14.72 17.38 -7.26
C ASN A 40 -14.03 16.35 -8.16
N LEU A 41 -12.88 16.69 -8.74
CA LEU A 41 -12.11 15.81 -9.61
C LEU A 41 -11.41 14.67 -8.84
N THR A 42 -11.14 14.85 -7.56
CA THR A 42 -10.30 13.91 -6.77
C THR A 42 -11.08 13.13 -5.71
N THR A 43 -12.33 13.50 -5.44
CA THR A 43 -13.19 12.83 -4.46
C THR A 43 -14.43 12.25 -5.12
N VAL A 44 -15.01 11.22 -4.50
CA VAL A 44 -16.29 10.64 -4.87
C VAL A 44 -17.35 11.02 -3.86
N ASP A 45 -18.57 11.21 -4.34
CA ASP A 45 -19.78 11.33 -3.51
C ASP A 45 -20.70 10.15 -3.81
N LEU A 46 -20.64 9.13 -2.97
CA LEU A 46 -21.41 7.89 -3.13
C LEU A 46 -22.92 8.14 -3.02
N THR A 47 -23.36 9.24 -2.37
CA THR A 47 -24.79 9.56 -2.24
C THR A 47 -25.41 10.01 -3.53
N LYS A 48 -24.59 10.46 -4.49
CA LYS A 48 -25.01 10.94 -5.82
C LYS A 48 -24.92 9.88 -6.91
N LEU A 49 -24.39 8.71 -6.58
CA LEU A 49 -24.26 7.60 -7.53
C LEU A 49 -25.52 6.71 -7.51
N ASP A 50 -25.72 5.95 -8.59
CA ASP A 50 -26.81 4.99 -8.68
C ASP A 50 -26.65 3.90 -7.59
N GLN A 51 -27.59 3.87 -6.65
CA GLN A 51 -27.49 3.01 -5.46
C GLN A 51 -27.63 1.51 -5.75
N ARG A 52 -28.13 1.11 -6.95
CA ARG A 52 -28.35 -0.30 -7.31
C ARG A 52 -27.11 -1.17 -7.24
N ASN A 53 -25.92 -0.57 -7.37
CA ASN A 53 -24.62 -1.26 -7.37
C ASN A 53 -23.71 -0.89 -6.18
N LEU A 54 -24.23 -0.19 -5.18
CA LEU A 54 -23.42 0.34 -4.08
C LEU A 54 -23.59 -0.43 -2.75
N ALA A 55 -24.49 -1.42 -2.67
CA ALA A 55 -24.71 -2.19 -1.45
C ALA A 55 -23.40 -2.78 -0.89
N ASP A 56 -22.63 -3.47 -1.74
CA ASP A 56 -21.34 -4.06 -1.35
C ASP A 56 -20.32 -3.01 -0.90
N VAL A 57 -20.38 -1.79 -1.47
CA VAL A 57 -19.49 -0.68 -1.10
C VAL A 57 -19.86 -0.15 0.29
N TYR A 58 -21.14 0.04 0.56
CA TYR A 58 -21.62 0.48 1.87
C TYR A 58 -21.30 -0.56 2.95
N ASP A 59 -21.54 -1.84 2.66
CA ASP A 59 -21.19 -2.94 3.57
C ASP A 59 -19.69 -3.01 3.83
N PHE A 60 -18.87 -2.82 2.80
CA PHE A 60 -17.41 -2.74 2.96
C PHE A 60 -17.01 -1.57 3.87
N LEU A 61 -17.54 -0.37 3.65
CA LEU A 61 -17.25 0.82 4.45
C LEU A 61 -17.69 0.63 5.90
N ALA A 62 -18.92 0.14 6.14
CA ALA A 62 -19.46 -0.13 7.46
C ALA A 62 -18.60 -1.17 8.22
N ASN A 63 -18.21 -2.27 7.55
CA ASN A 63 -17.31 -3.29 8.12
C ASN A 63 -15.91 -2.76 8.45
N LYS A 64 -15.51 -1.63 7.85
CA LYS A 64 -14.25 -0.93 8.16
C LYS A 64 -14.42 0.21 9.15
N GLY A 65 -15.65 0.44 9.64
CA GLY A 65 -15.96 1.54 10.55
C GLY A 65 -15.83 2.92 9.89
N VAL A 66 -15.99 3.00 8.56
CA VAL A 66 -15.98 4.26 7.81
C VAL A 66 -17.41 4.70 7.59
N ASN A 67 -17.80 5.81 8.20
CA ASN A 67 -19.13 6.41 8.08
C ASN A 67 -19.13 7.64 7.16
N CYS A 68 -18.21 7.69 6.20
CA CYS A 68 -18.07 8.78 5.26
C CYS A 68 -18.34 8.30 3.83
N TYR A 69 -19.32 8.91 3.18
CA TYR A 69 -19.71 8.59 1.81
C TYR A 69 -19.16 9.59 0.78
N ASN A 70 -18.47 10.64 1.28
CA ASN A 70 -17.80 11.67 0.48
C ASN A 70 -16.31 11.64 0.81
N HIS A 71 -15.51 11.00 -0.02
CA HIS A 71 -14.12 10.73 0.33
C HIS A 71 -13.19 10.71 -0.90
N LEU A 72 -11.89 10.62 -0.65
CA LEU A 72 -10.87 10.48 -1.69
C LEU A 72 -11.11 9.19 -2.50
N ILE A 73 -10.98 9.28 -3.83
CA ILE A 73 -11.23 8.16 -4.73
C ILE A 73 -10.17 7.07 -4.54
N SER A 74 -10.60 5.82 -4.30
CA SER A 74 -9.69 4.68 -4.30
C SER A 74 -9.33 4.29 -5.74
N GLY A 75 -8.02 4.11 -6.00
CA GLY A 75 -7.52 3.67 -7.31
C GLY A 75 -7.27 4.79 -8.33
N ALA A 76 -7.59 6.06 -8.04
CA ALA A 76 -7.21 7.16 -8.90
C ALA A 76 -5.69 7.44 -8.79
N PRO A 77 -5.01 7.79 -9.89
CA PRO A 77 -3.56 8.06 -9.89
C PRO A 77 -3.15 9.18 -8.92
N THR A 78 -4.01 10.19 -8.74
CA THR A 78 -3.79 11.32 -7.85
C THR A 78 -3.93 10.98 -6.37
N SER A 79 -4.69 9.93 -6.04
CA SER A 79 -5.07 9.64 -4.65
C SER A 79 -3.87 9.25 -3.77
N GLN A 80 -2.85 8.62 -4.33
CA GLN A 80 -1.66 8.25 -3.58
C GLN A 80 -0.93 9.49 -3.04
N ILE A 81 -0.66 10.47 -3.92
CA ILE A 81 0.04 11.68 -3.50
C ILE A 81 -0.85 12.56 -2.63
N LEU A 82 -2.14 12.73 -2.99
CA LEU A 82 -3.07 13.53 -2.21
C LEU A 82 -3.27 12.96 -0.80
N SER A 83 -3.34 11.65 -0.65
CA SER A 83 -3.49 11.04 0.67
C SER A 83 -2.34 11.38 1.63
N TYR A 84 -1.13 11.52 1.11
CA TYR A 84 0.00 12.01 1.89
C TYR A 84 -0.10 13.52 2.17
N LEU A 85 -0.33 14.32 1.14
CA LEU A 85 -0.34 15.78 1.23
C LEU A 85 -1.42 16.30 2.18
N VAL A 86 -2.65 15.79 2.10
CA VAL A 86 -3.74 16.21 3.00
C VAL A 86 -3.54 15.75 4.45
N ASN A 87 -2.63 14.81 4.68
CA ASN A 87 -2.30 14.26 6.00
C ASN A 87 -0.85 14.60 6.43
N HIS A 88 -0.20 15.54 5.75
CA HIS A 88 1.21 15.85 6.04
C HIS A 88 1.46 16.14 7.52
N LYS A 89 0.58 16.89 8.17
CA LYS A 89 0.71 17.20 9.62
C LYS A 89 0.78 15.95 10.50
N MET A 90 -0.04 14.92 10.18
CA MET A 90 0.04 13.63 10.88
C MET A 90 1.37 12.92 10.63
N PHE A 91 1.80 12.89 9.37
CA PHE A 91 3.06 12.23 9.02
C PHE A 91 4.28 12.98 9.58
N ASP A 92 4.25 14.31 9.63
CA ASP A 92 5.30 15.13 10.24
C ASP A 92 5.39 14.88 11.75
N GLU A 93 4.25 14.82 12.48
CA GLU A 93 4.25 14.47 13.90
C GLU A 93 4.79 13.04 14.14
N LEU A 94 4.44 12.07 13.26
CA LEU A 94 4.99 10.71 13.32
C LEU A 94 6.49 10.68 13.04
N GLN A 95 6.97 11.49 12.10
CA GLN A 95 8.39 11.64 11.79
C GLN A 95 9.15 12.20 12.97
N LEU A 96 8.68 13.30 13.57
CA LEU A 96 9.26 13.89 14.77
C LEU A 96 9.30 12.90 15.95
N LEU A 97 8.22 12.13 16.15
CA LEU A 97 8.19 11.09 17.18
C LEU A 97 9.25 10.00 16.91
N SER A 98 9.46 9.64 15.64
CA SER A 98 10.45 8.66 15.23
C SER A 98 11.87 9.15 15.48
N GLU A 99 12.17 10.38 15.10
CA GLU A 99 13.48 11.01 15.28
C GLU A 99 13.87 11.12 16.75
N LYS A 100 12.93 11.55 17.61
CA LYS A 100 13.11 11.60 19.08
C LYS A 100 13.47 10.23 19.68
N ASN A 101 13.09 9.14 19.02
CA ASN A 101 13.37 7.76 19.46
C ASN A 101 14.50 7.10 18.65
N ASN A 102 15.28 7.85 17.88
CA ASN A 102 16.36 7.34 17.02
C ASN A 102 15.87 6.24 16.05
N MET A 103 14.71 6.45 15.46
CA MET A 103 14.11 5.56 14.47
C MET A 103 14.02 6.24 13.11
N THR A 104 14.00 5.43 12.07
CA THR A 104 13.71 5.88 10.70
C THR A 104 12.28 5.49 10.37
N MET A 105 11.47 6.46 9.94
CA MET A 105 10.12 6.22 9.41
C MET A 105 10.15 6.19 7.88
N THR A 106 9.34 5.33 7.30
CA THR A 106 9.02 5.31 5.87
C THR A 106 7.53 5.13 5.70
N VAL A 107 6.97 5.82 4.71
CA VAL A 107 5.53 5.77 4.39
C VAL A 107 5.37 5.29 2.95
N TYR A 108 4.48 4.35 2.74
CA TYR A 108 4.01 3.96 1.41
C TYR A 108 2.48 3.86 1.44
N VAL A 109 1.84 4.94 1.03
CA VAL A 109 0.39 5.12 1.04
C VAL A 109 -0.19 4.93 2.46
N ASP A 110 -0.78 3.76 2.75
CA ASP A 110 -1.38 3.35 4.03
C ASP A 110 -0.42 2.54 4.92
N ASP A 111 0.71 2.09 4.38
CA ASP A 111 1.73 1.34 5.11
C ASP A 111 2.76 2.30 5.73
N VAL A 112 2.83 2.36 7.05
CA VAL A 112 3.87 3.10 7.79
C VAL A 112 4.80 2.12 8.48
N VAL A 113 6.11 2.29 8.25
CA VAL A 113 7.14 1.40 8.79
C VAL A 113 8.16 2.19 9.56
N PHE A 114 8.39 1.79 10.80
CA PHE A 114 9.44 2.33 11.68
C PHE A 114 10.56 1.32 11.79
N SER A 115 11.81 1.74 11.59
CA SER A 115 12.97 0.88 11.69
C SER A 115 14.01 1.40 12.67
N SER A 116 14.59 0.50 13.49
CA SER A 116 15.61 0.84 14.48
C SER A 116 16.71 -0.22 14.58
N LYS A 117 17.91 0.21 14.97
CA LYS A 117 18.99 -0.71 15.38
C LYS A 117 18.67 -1.36 16.73
N CYS A 118 18.00 -0.62 17.63
CA CYS A 118 17.58 -1.07 18.95
C CYS A 118 16.17 -1.69 18.93
N LYS A 119 15.80 -2.38 20.02
CA LYS A 119 14.45 -2.90 20.21
C LYS A 119 13.45 -1.75 20.28
N ILE A 120 12.35 -1.85 19.54
CA ILE A 120 11.27 -0.85 19.53
C ILE A 120 10.42 -1.03 20.78
N SER A 121 10.34 0.00 21.62
CA SER A 121 9.67 -0.05 22.92
C SER A 121 8.13 -0.13 22.77
N SER A 122 7.48 -0.55 23.84
CA SER A 122 6.00 -0.56 23.92
C SER A 122 5.44 0.85 24.02
N GLU A 123 6.16 1.76 24.67
CA GLU A 123 5.80 3.16 24.84
C GLU A 123 5.75 3.86 23.48
N PHE A 124 6.79 3.69 22.66
CA PHE A 124 6.79 4.22 21.30
C PHE A 124 5.60 3.73 20.48
N ARG A 125 5.31 2.40 20.53
CA ARG A 125 4.17 1.83 19.81
C ARG A 125 2.85 2.43 20.28
N LYS A 126 2.66 2.61 21.60
CA LYS A 126 1.46 3.26 22.16
C LYS A 126 1.34 4.71 21.69
N SER A 127 2.45 5.47 21.68
CA SER A 127 2.46 6.87 21.21
C SER A 127 2.10 6.97 19.72
N VAL A 128 2.62 6.08 18.86
CA VAL A 128 2.24 6.01 17.44
C VAL A 128 0.75 5.74 17.27
N LEU A 129 0.20 4.76 18.01
CA LEU A 129 -1.23 4.43 17.94
C LEU A 129 -2.11 5.59 18.42
N ALA A 130 -1.71 6.26 19.49
CA ALA A 130 -2.43 7.42 20.04
C ALA A 130 -2.41 8.59 19.04
N LEU A 131 -1.28 8.84 18.39
CA LEU A 131 -1.15 9.90 17.41
C LEU A 131 -2.04 9.64 16.17
N ILE A 132 -2.04 8.43 15.61
CA ILE A 132 -2.90 8.07 14.49
C ILE A 132 -4.38 8.23 14.86
N LYS A 133 -4.76 7.82 16.07
CA LYS A 133 -6.12 7.99 16.58
C LYS A 133 -6.50 9.47 16.77
N LYS A 134 -5.55 10.34 17.14
CA LYS A 134 -5.74 11.81 17.23
C LYS A 134 -6.22 12.40 15.91
N TYR A 135 -5.80 11.82 14.79
CA TYR A 135 -6.20 12.22 13.43
C TYR A 135 -7.40 11.42 12.88
N ASP A 136 -8.15 10.74 13.75
CA ASP A 136 -9.36 9.96 13.42
C ASP A 136 -9.13 8.77 12.48
N TYR A 137 -7.87 8.30 12.33
CA TYR A 137 -7.58 7.10 11.55
C TYR A 137 -7.62 5.83 12.39
N GLN A 138 -8.08 4.76 11.75
CA GLN A 138 -8.10 3.42 12.34
C GLN A 138 -6.92 2.58 11.83
N ILE A 139 -6.49 1.64 12.67
CA ILE A 139 -5.36 0.76 12.35
C ILE A 139 -5.87 -0.68 12.27
N SER A 140 -5.48 -1.38 11.23
CA SER A 140 -5.75 -2.80 11.08
C SER A 140 -4.93 -3.62 12.07
N ARG A 141 -5.49 -3.95 13.24
CA ARG A 141 -4.79 -4.74 14.28
C ARG A 141 -4.19 -6.05 13.74
N LYS A 142 -4.85 -6.70 12.76
CA LYS A 142 -4.37 -7.93 12.11
C LYS A 142 -3.11 -7.71 11.27
N LYS A 143 -2.90 -6.50 10.78
CA LYS A 143 -1.76 -6.12 9.93
C LYS A 143 -0.63 -5.44 10.69
N VAL A 144 -0.84 -5.06 11.96
CA VAL A 144 0.24 -4.55 12.82
C VAL A 144 1.27 -5.65 13.06
N LYS A 145 2.51 -5.41 12.68
CA LYS A 145 3.59 -6.38 12.76
C LYS A 145 4.83 -5.77 13.43
N GLY A 146 5.39 -6.51 14.38
CA GLY A 146 6.70 -6.24 14.95
C GLY A 146 7.68 -7.31 14.49
N TYR A 147 8.82 -6.93 13.94
CA TYR A 147 9.86 -7.86 13.50
C TYR A 147 11.15 -7.58 14.26
N SER A 148 11.76 -8.61 14.83
CA SER A 148 13.12 -8.48 15.34
C SER A 148 14.13 -8.50 14.19
N LYS A 149 15.36 -8.04 14.45
CA LYS A 149 16.39 -7.94 13.42
C LYS A 149 16.77 -9.30 12.81
N THR A 150 16.57 -10.39 13.54
CA THR A 150 16.94 -11.77 13.16
C THR A 150 15.95 -12.45 12.23
N TYR A 151 14.71 -11.96 12.17
CA TYR A 151 13.66 -12.58 11.36
C TYR A 151 13.45 -11.87 10.03
N PRO A 152 13.08 -12.62 8.96
CA PRO A 152 12.65 -12.01 7.70
C PRO A 152 11.44 -11.10 7.90
N LYS A 153 11.40 -10.01 7.16
CA LYS A 153 10.41 -8.92 7.30
C LYS A 153 9.66 -8.72 6.00
N LEU A 154 8.34 -8.77 6.06
CA LEU A 154 7.51 -8.46 4.89
C LEU A 154 7.17 -6.96 4.88
N VAL A 155 7.73 -6.23 3.93
CA VAL A 155 7.50 -4.80 3.73
C VAL A 155 7.05 -4.57 2.28
N THR A 156 5.90 -3.95 2.07
CA THR A 156 5.33 -3.61 0.74
C THR A 156 5.44 -4.74 -0.31
N GLY A 157 5.21 -5.99 0.11
CA GLY A 157 5.23 -7.16 -0.79
C GLY A 157 6.60 -7.82 -0.99
N VAL A 158 7.68 -7.20 -0.50
CA VAL A 158 9.05 -7.72 -0.57
C VAL A 158 9.46 -8.29 0.80
N ILE A 159 10.20 -9.38 0.81
CA ILE A 159 10.81 -9.92 2.03
C ILE A 159 12.23 -9.35 2.15
N ILE A 160 12.51 -8.75 3.31
CA ILE A 160 13.86 -8.36 3.69
C ILE A 160 14.35 -9.44 4.65
N ASP A 161 15.41 -10.15 4.29
CA ASP A 161 16.00 -11.21 5.13
C ASP A 161 16.78 -10.67 6.35
N SER A 162 17.41 -11.57 7.11
CA SER A 162 18.21 -11.23 8.30
C SER A 162 19.42 -10.36 7.97
N GLU A 163 19.97 -10.49 6.77
CA GLU A 163 21.13 -9.76 6.28
C GLU A 163 20.75 -8.39 5.69
N GLY A 164 19.46 -8.16 5.46
CA GLY A 164 18.93 -6.93 4.86
C GLY A 164 18.78 -7.00 3.35
N LYS A 165 18.94 -8.17 2.75
CA LYS A 165 18.76 -8.39 1.30
C LYS A 165 17.27 -8.54 0.98
N ALA A 166 16.84 -7.90 -0.10
CA ALA A 166 15.49 -8.06 -0.64
C ALA A 166 15.35 -9.42 -1.33
N THR A 167 14.32 -10.17 -0.97
CA THR A 167 14.03 -11.49 -1.53
C THR A 167 12.59 -11.63 -1.94
N ILE A 168 12.34 -12.53 -2.89
CA ILE A 168 11.02 -12.76 -3.47
C ILE A 168 10.13 -13.52 -2.47
N LYS A 169 8.90 -13.03 -2.26
CA LYS A 169 7.91 -13.67 -1.41
C LYS A 169 7.57 -15.09 -1.90
N ASN A 170 7.51 -16.06 -0.97
CA ASN A 170 7.23 -17.47 -1.30
C ASN A 170 5.92 -17.66 -2.09
N SER A 171 4.89 -16.87 -1.81
CA SER A 171 3.64 -16.94 -2.60
C SER A 171 3.82 -16.55 -4.06
N LEU A 172 4.72 -15.61 -4.38
CA LEU A 172 5.06 -15.25 -5.76
C LEU A 172 5.91 -16.36 -6.41
N ARG A 173 6.88 -16.92 -5.67
CA ARG A 173 7.66 -18.07 -6.14
C ARG A 173 6.76 -19.25 -6.51
N LYS A 174 5.81 -19.60 -5.63
CA LYS A 174 4.83 -20.67 -5.87
C LYS A 174 4.00 -20.39 -7.12
N LYS A 175 3.47 -19.17 -7.28
CA LYS A 175 2.69 -18.80 -8.48
C LYS A 175 3.50 -18.97 -9.77
N ILE A 176 4.77 -18.56 -9.78
CA ILE A 176 5.66 -18.70 -10.94
C ILE A 176 5.85 -20.18 -11.31
N VAL A 177 6.15 -21.03 -10.31
CA VAL A 177 6.38 -22.45 -10.55
C VAL A 177 5.09 -23.13 -11.04
N THR A 178 3.96 -22.89 -10.38
CA THR A 178 2.67 -23.48 -10.80
C THR A 178 2.27 -23.05 -12.21
N GLU A 179 2.43 -21.77 -12.57
CA GLU A 179 2.12 -21.29 -13.92
C GLU A 179 3.08 -21.83 -14.98
N TYR A 180 4.35 -22.02 -14.62
CA TYR A 180 5.34 -22.64 -15.48
C TYR A 180 5.03 -24.11 -15.75
N GLU A 181 4.69 -24.89 -14.72
CA GLU A 181 4.27 -26.29 -14.84
C GLU A 181 3.04 -26.45 -15.70
N PHE A 182 2.03 -25.59 -15.51
CA PHE A 182 0.84 -25.57 -16.34
C PHE A 182 1.18 -25.29 -17.82
N LEU A 183 2.00 -24.26 -18.08
CA LEU A 183 2.37 -23.87 -19.44
C LEU A 183 3.26 -24.93 -20.15
N ARG A 184 4.06 -25.70 -19.41
CA ARG A 184 4.78 -26.84 -20.00
C ARG A 184 3.84 -27.90 -20.56
N ASN A 185 2.69 -28.13 -19.91
CA ASN A 185 1.68 -29.10 -20.35
C ASN A 185 0.70 -28.49 -21.38
N ASN A 186 0.64 -27.18 -21.50
CA ASN A 186 -0.26 -26.44 -22.38
C ASN A 186 0.52 -25.31 -23.10
N PRO A 187 1.45 -25.64 -24.01
CA PRO A 187 2.41 -24.66 -24.56
C PRO A 187 1.77 -23.55 -25.38
N ASP A 188 0.58 -23.79 -25.94
CA ASP A 188 -0.14 -22.84 -26.81
C ASP A 188 -1.04 -21.87 -26.02
N ASP A 189 -1.15 -22.01 -24.68
CA ASP A 189 -1.95 -21.08 -23.88
C ASP A 189 -1.26 -19.72 -23.76
N THR A 190 -1.65 -18.81 -24.65
CA THR A 190 -1.14 -17.44 -24.69
C THR A 190 -1.43 -16.63 -23.44
N LYS A 191 -2.59 -16.87 -22.78
CA LYS A 191 -2.98 -16.17 -21.54
C LYS A 191 -2.06 -16.57 -20.39
N SER A 192 -1.81 -17.86 -20.21
CA SER A 192 -0.87 -18.36 -19.21
C SER A 192 0.55 -17.88 -19.47
N ARG A 193 0.98 -17.81 -20.75
CA ARG A 193 2.29 -17.25 -21.11
C ARG A 193 2.42 -15.78 -20.72
N GLN A 194 1.41 -14.96 -21.00
CA GLN A 194 1.40 -13.55 -20.58
C GLN A 194 1.42 -13.41 -19.06
N ARG A 195 0.65 -14.25 -18.36
CA ARG A 195 0.64 -14.29 -16.89
C ARG A 195 2.01 -14.65 -16.32
N LEU A 196 2.65 -15.69 -16.85
CA LEU A 196 3.99 -16.10 -16.42
C LEU A 196 5.02 -14.99 -16.66
N ARG A 197 4.99 -14.32 -17.81
CA ARG A 197 5.84 -13.14 -18.11
C ARG A 197 5.66 -12.04 -17.05
N GLY A 198 4.42 -11.68 -16.72
CA GLY A 198 4.13 -10.68 -15.69
C GLY A 198 4.66 -11.07 -14.31
N LEU A 199 4.47 -12.34 -13.90
CA LEU A 199 4.98 -12.85 -12.62
C LEU A 199 6.51 -12.83 -12.55
N ILE A 200 7.21 -13.21 -13.64
CA ILE A 200 8.68 -13.17 -13.72
C ILE A 200 9.17 -11.72 -13.68
N THR A 201 8.53 -10.83 -14.44
CA THR A 201 8.87 -9.40 -14.42
C THR A 201 8.78 -8.83 -13.01
N ALA A 202 7.70 -9.11 -12.31
CA ALA A 202 7.53 -8.70 -10.90
C ALA A 202 8.62 -9.30 -9.97
N ALA A 203 8.98 -10.57 -10.15
CA ALA A 203 10.03 -11.21 -9.37
C ALA A 203 11.41 -10.58 -9.65
N ARG A 204 11.72 -10.24 -10.90
CA ARG A 204 12.98 -9.64 -11.29
C ARG A 204 13.15 -8.16 -10.92
N GLN A 205 12.06 -7.47 -10.57
CA GLN A 205 12.17 -6.17 -9.91
C GLN A 205 12.79 -6.28 -8.52
N VAL A 206 12.61 -7.42 -7.84
CA VAL A 206 13.19 -7.68 -6.52
C VAL A 206 14.57 -8.31 -6.62
N ASP A 207 14.72 -9.31 -7.51
CA ASP A 207 15.97 -10.05 -7.75
C ASP A 207 16.15 -10.27 -9.26
N LYS A 208 17.06 -9.52 -9.88
CA LYS A 208 17.32 -9.57 -11.33
C LYS A 208 17.72 -10.94 -11.83
N SER A 209 18.31 -11.77 -10.98
CA SER A 209 18.75 -13.13 -11.31
C SER A 209 17.67 -14.20 -11.10
N ALA A 210 16.46 -13.81 -10.65
CA ALA A 210 15.41 -14.76 -10.32
C ALA A 210 14.94 -15.57 -11.54
N PHE A 211 14.82 -16.88 -11.35
CA PHE A 211 14.24 -17.84 -12.30
C PHE A 211 14.82 -17.74 -13.73
N PRO A 212 16.14 -17.89 -13.95
CA PRO A 212 16.76 -17.67 -15.27
C PRO A 212 16.17 -18.59 -16.33
N ASN A 213 16.02 -19.89 -16.04
CA ASN A 213 15.50 -20.88 -17.00
C ASN A 213 14.01 -20.67 -17.30
N ILE A 214 13.20 -20.38 -16.26
CA ILE A 214 11.76 -20.11 -16.46
C ILE A 214 11.57 -18.80 -17.24
N SER A 215 12.41 -17.81 -16.97
CA SER A 215 12.39 -16.56 -17.74
C SER A 215 12.71 -16.80 -19.21
N LYS A 216 13.77 -17.53 -19.50
CA LYS A 216 14.11 -17.89 -20.87
C LYS A 216 12.91 -18.56 -21.56
N PHE A 217 12.34 -19.60 -20.96
CA PHE A 217 11.16 -20.30 -21.46
C PHE A 217 9.95 -19.36 -21.70
N ALA A 218 9.69 -18.42 -20.81
CA ALA A 218 8.54 -17.53 -20.92
C ALA A 218 8.70 -16.47 -22.01
N PHE A 219 9.95 -15.99 -22.25
CA PHE A 219 10.24 -14.90 -23.18
C PHE A 219 10.79 -15.35 -24.52
N ASP A 220 11.30 -16.60 -24.65
CA ASP A 220 11.70 -17.13 -25.94
C ASP A 220 10.47 -17.15 -26.88
N SER A 221 10.63 -16.56 -28.03
CA SER A 221 9.67 -16.72 -29.12
C SER A 221 9.75 -18.16 -29.57
N PHE A 222 8.67 -18.92 -29.48
CA PHE A 222 8.57 -20.12 -30.32
C PHE A 222 8.60 -19.63 -31.78
N HIS A 223 9.69 -19.79 -32.44
CA HIS A 223 9.65 -19.83 -33.89
C HIS A 223 8.82 -21.06 -34.24
N SER A 224 7.55 -20.79 -34.60
CA SER A 224 6.72 -21.78 -35.28
C SER A 224 7.49 -22.25 -36.51
N GLN A 225 7.94 -23.49 -36.49
CA GLN A 225 8.29 -24.21 -37.71
C GLN A 225 7.02 -24.59 -38.45
#